data_bd499cf990c92e3c7d907390f5cd4cb9
#
_entry.id   bd499cf990c92e3c7d907390f5cd4cb9
#
_cell.length_a   1.000
_cell.length_b   1.000
_cell.length_c   1.000
_cell.angle_alpha   90.00
_cell.angle_beta   90.00
_cell.angle_gamma   90.00
#
_symmetry.space_group_name_H-M   'P 1'
#
loop_
_entity.id
_entity.type
_entity.pdbx_description
1 polymer ?
#
loop_
_entity_poly.entity_id
_entity_poly.type
_entity_poly.pdbx_seq_one_letter_code
_entity_poly.pdbx_strand_id
1 'polypeptide(L)'
;MSKPLVRRVTRADIAREAGTSVAVVSYVINNGPRPVAPATRERVLAAIKKTGYRPNGIARALASGTTRTYGLVVPNIANPFISSMAHALQQEAFADGRVLLLGDAGDDRVRERELVNNLLHRQVDGLIYTSVDRHPWIEMIQASGTPLVMLDRVAPELQVSAIQVNEQRAAWQATRHLIEHGYREIAIICGPLEMLNTQDRISGWRQALEEAGLTPDPAWIFATDYTRQGGYDAAQR
;
A
#
# COMPACT_ATOMS: atom_id res chain seq x y z
N MET A 1 25.45 4.56 30.89
CA MET A 1 26.10 5.80 30.37
C MET A 1 25.19 6.39 29.30
N SER A 2 24.53 7.51 29.60
CA SER A 2 23.62 8.22 28.66
C SER A 2 24.47 8.89 27.59
N LYS A 3 24.25 8.52 26.28
CA LYS A 3 24.87 9.24 25.15
C LYS A 3 24.42 10.70 25.20
N PRO A 4 25.34 11.70 25.06
CA PRO A 4 24.94 13.09 24.99
C PRO A 4 24.00 13.29 23.81
N LEU A 5 22.81 13.87 24.06
CA LEU A 5 21.87 14.29 23.01
C LEU A 5 22.57 15.27 22.10
N VAL A 6 22.96 14.84 20.91
CA VAL A 6 23.49 15.73 19.85
C VAL A 6 22.40 16.76 19.55
N ARG A 7 22.66 18.01 19.93
CA ARG A 7 21.76 19.14 19.67
C ARG A 7 21.50 19.23 18.15
N ARG A 8 20.26 18.99 17.73
CA ARG A 8 19.88 19.14 16.31
C ARG A 8 19.98 20.61 15.90
N VAL A 9 20.64 20.86 14.79
CA VAL A 9 20.68 22.18 14.14
C VAL A 9 19.26 22.62 13.79
N THR A 10 18.92 23.87 14.11
CA THR A 10 17.59 24.46 13.92
C THR A 10 17.60 25.49 12.78
N ARG A 11 16.40 25.93 12.32
CA ARG A 11 16.28 27.05 11.36
C ARG A 11 16.89 28.35 11.92
N ALA A 12 16.84 28.55 13.23
CA ALA A 12 17.46 29.72 13.89
C ALA A 12 19.00 29.70 13.79
N ASP A 13 19.60 28.52 13.89
CA ASP A 13 21.04 28.35 13.73
C ASP A 13 21.45 28.64 12.27
N ILE A 14 20.67 28.20 11.28
CA ILE A 14 20.89 28.54 9.86
C ILE A 14 20.74 30.05 9.62
N ALA A 15 19.71 30.67 10.19
CA ALA A 15 19.46 32.09 10.04
C ALA A 15 20.68 32.94 10.57
N ARG A 16 21.22 32.52 11.72
CA ARG A 16 22.41 33.13 12.33
C ARG A 16 23.64 32.95 11.44
N GLU A 17 23.89 31.75 10.97
CA GLU A 17 25.02 31.40 10.11
C GLU A 17 24.96 32.15 8.75
N ALA A 18 23.76 32.28 8.16
CA ALA A 18 23.55 32.95 6.87
C ALA A 18 23.39 34.48 6.97
N GLY A 19 23.39 35.04 8.19
CA GLY A 19 23.16 36.48 8.40
C GLY A 19 21.78 36.95 7.89
N THR A 20 20.71 36.18 8.21
CA THR A 20 19.37 36.50 7.73
C THR A 20 18.31 36.10 8.79
N SER A 21 17.01 36.30 8.47
CA SER A 21 15.92 35.93 9.37
C SER A 21 15.49 34.49 9.17
N VAL A 22 14.86 33.89 10.20
CA VAL A 22 14.26 32.54 10.14
C VAL A 22 13.18 32.45 9.07
N ALA A 23 12.44 33.55 8.81
CA ALA A 23 11.43 33.59 7.76
C ALA A 23 12.08 33.46 6.37
N VAL A 24 13.20 34.14 6.11
CA VAL A 24 13.94 34.00 4.85
C VAL A 24 14.50 32.62 4.65
N VAL A 25 15.04 32.01 5.71
CA VAL A 25 15.47 30.59 5.67
C VAL A 25 14.29 29.66 5.32
N SER A 26 13.11 29.91 5.91
CA SER A 26 11.90 29.14 5.58
C SER A 26 11.48 29.31 4.12
N TYR A 27 11.55 30.54 3.57
CA TYR A 27 11.22 30.78 2.16
C TYR A 27 12.20 30.08 1.21
N VAL A 28 13.49 30.05 1.53
CA VAL A 28 14.49 29.34 0.72
C VAL A 28 14.26 27.83 0.73
N ILE A 29 13.95 27.26 1.91
CA ILE A 29 13.75 25.79 2.06
C ILE A 29 12.45 25.31 1.43
N ASN A 30 11.36 26.07 1.56
CA ASN A 30 10.02 25.64 1.15
C ASN A 30 9.56 26.27 -0.18
N ASN A 31 10.42 26.98 -0.92
CA ASN A 31 10.04 27.77 -2.09
C ASN A 31 8.82 28.67 -1.79
N GLY A 32 8.89 29.41 -0.68
CA GLY A 32 7.78 30.20 -0.18
C GLY A 32 7.36 31.34 -1.12
N PRO A 33 6.21 32.02 -0.86
CA PRO A 33 5.57 32.94 -1.80
C PRO A 33 6.36 34.25 -2.05
N ARG A 34 7.35 34.55 -1.23
CA ARG A 34 8.16 35.76 -1.39
C ARG A 34 9.49 35.43 -2.06
N PRO A 35 9.86 36.14 -3.13
CA PRO A 35 11.16 35.98 -3.76
C PRO A 35 12.28 36.36 -2.77
N VAL A 36 13.36 35.59 -2.78
CA VAL A 36 14.55 35.82 -1.98
C VAL A 36 15.68 36.20 -2.94
N ALA A 37 16.40 37.32 -2.66
CA ALA A 37 17.52 37.75 -3.47
C ALA A 37 18.54 36.60 -3.68
N PRO A 38 19.07 36.43 -4.91
CA PRO A 38 19.98 35.32 -5.24
C PRO A 38 21.15 35.15 -4.26
N ALA A 39 21.83 36.23 -3.94
CA ALA A 39 22.97 36.23 -2.99
C ALA A 39 22.56 35.78 -1.57
N THR A 40 21.35 36.11 -1.12
CA THR A 40 20.82 35.64 0.18
C THR A 40 20.45 34.16 0.14
N ARG A 41 19.86 33.69 -0.98
CA ARG A 41 19.58 32.31 -1.22
C ARG A 41 20.83 31.42 -1.17
N GLU A 42 21.90 31.88 -1.83
CA GLU A 42 23.20 31.19 -1.83
C GLU A 42 23.80 31.10 -0.43
N ARG A 43 23.77 32.17 0.36
CA ARG A 43 24.25 32.13 1.75
C ARG A 43 23.48 31.14 2.59
N VAL A 44 22.16 31.09 2.47
CA VAL A 44 21.32 30.13 3.20
C VAL A 44 21.64 28.68 2.79
N LEU A 45 21.77 28.40 1.50
CA LEU A 45 22.12 27.06 1.00
C LEU A 45 23.55 26.66 1.45
N ALA A 46 24.52 27.58 1.45
CA ALA A 46 25.85 27.32 1.99
C ALA A 46 25.82 27.02 3.50
N ALA A 47 25.04 27.77 4.28
CA ALA A 47 24.86 27.51 5.72
C ALA A 47 24.21 26.14 5.99
N ILE A 48 23.20 25.75 5.19
CA ILE A 48 22.58 24.43 5.26
C ILE A 48 23.62 23.33 5.00
N LYS A 49 24.40 23.47 3.93
CA LYS A 49 25.46 22.51 3.56
C LYS A 49 26.54 22.41 4.65
N LYS A 50 27.01 23.53 5.18
CA LYS A 50 28.04 23.62 6.23
C LYS A 50 27.58 22.95 7.54
N THR A 51 26.34 23.19 7.94
CA THR A 51 25.82 22.74 9.24
C THR A 51 25.21 21.33 9.17
N GLY A 52 25.00 20.76 7.99
CA GLY A 52 24.29 19.49 7.81
C GLY A 52 22.82 19.56 8.22
N TYR A 53 22.23 20.76 8.24
CA TYR A 53 20.83 20.94 8.62
C TYR A 53 19.90 20.12 7.72
N ARG A 54 19.01 19.38 8.36
CA ARG A 54 17.91 18.68 7.66
C ARG A 54 16.57 19.22 8.18
N PRO A 55 15.67 19.67 7.29
CA PRO A 55 14.34 20.10 7.68
C PRO A 55 13.64 19.01 8.50
N ASN A 56 13.02 19.40 9.60
CA ASN A 56 12.23 18.47 10.41
C ASN A 56 10.89 18.20 9.72
N GLY A 57 10.72 16.97 9.23
CA GLY A 57 9.49 16.51 8.54
C GLY A 57 8.25 16.62 9.43
N ILE A 58 8.36 16.30 10.73
CA ILE A 58 7.25 16.38 11.69
C ILE A 58 6.79 17.82 11.86
N ALA A 59 7.74 18.77 12.06
CA ALA A 59 7.40 20.19 12.19
C ALA A 59 6.82 20.77 10.88
N ARG A 60 7.22 20.25 9.73
CA ARG A 60 6.63 20.61 8.43
C ARG A 60 5.22 20.06 8.30
N ALA A 61 5.01 18.78 8.64
CA ALA A 61 3.70 18.15 8.60
C ALA A 61 2.69 18.88 9.49
N LEU A 62 3.09 19.26 10.71
CA LEU A 62 2.24 20.04 11.62
C LEU A 62 1.86 21.40 11.03
N ALA A 63 2.77 22.07 10.33
CA ALA A 63 2.52 23.37 9.74
C ALA A 63 1.72 23.33 8.42
N SER A 64 1.83 22.23 7.65
CA SER A 64 1.18 22.08 6.34
C SER A 64 -0.09 21.22 6.38
N GLY A 65 -0.35 20.51 7.47
CA GLY A 65 -1.45 19.55 7.60
C GLY A 65 -1.26 18.28 6.75
N THR A 66 -0.06 18.04 6.20
CA THR A 66 0.23 16.86 5.37
C THR A 66 1.60 16.27 5.67
N THR A 67 1.67 14.97 5.82
CA THR A 67 2.92 14.23 6.06
C THR A 67 3.63 13.88 4.75
N ARG A 68 2.96 14.02 3.61
CA ARG A 68 3.38 13.53 2.31
C ARG A 68 3.71 12.04 2.34
N THR A 69 2.91 11.27 3.06
CA THR A 69 3.13 9.85 3.26
C THR A 69 1.82 9.10 3.08
N TYR A 70 1.83 8.07 2.28
CA TYR A 70 0.75 7.09 2.22
C TYR A 70 1.13 5.84 3.01
N GLY A 71 0.14 5.18 3.60
CA GLY A 71 0.28 3.85 4.15
C GLY A 71 -0.18 2.81 3.13
N LEU A 72 0.50 1.67 3.09
CA LEU A 72 0.06 0.47 2.38
C LEU A 72 0.10 -0.69 3.35
N VAL A 73 -1.04 -1.33 3.61
CA VAL A 73 -1.09 -2.57 4.39
C VAL A 73 -1.47 -3.71 3.45
N VAL A 74 -0.70 -4.78 3.51
CA VAL A 74 -0.88 -5.96 2.67
C VAL A 74 -0.85 -7.24 3.51
N PRO A 75 -1.54 -8.32 3.06
CA PRO A 75 -1.56 -9.58 3.79
C PRO A 75 -0.16 -10.22 3.86
N ASN A 76 0.52 -10.36 2.72
CA ASN A 76 1.84 -10.99 2.69
C ASN A 76 2.65 -10.52 1.48
N ILE A 77 3.77 -9.83 1.75
CA ILE A 77 4.65 -9.29 0.70
C ILE A 77 5.45 -10.39 -0.05
N ALA A 78 5.51 -11.61 0.50
CA ALA A 78 6.13 -12.74 -0.20
C ALA A 78 5.31 -13.21 -1.41
N ASN A 79 4.04 -12.84 -1.50
CA ASN A 79 3.22 -13.08 -2.68
C ASN A 79 3.72 -12.19 -3.85
N PRO A 80 4.12 -12.78 -5.01
CA PRO A 80 4.66 -12.02 -6.14
C PRO A 80 3.71 -10.97 -6.72
N PHE A 81 2.40 -11.22 -6.69
CA PHE A 81 1.39 -10.26 -7.11
C PHE A 81 1.38 -9.05 -6.18
N ILE A 82 1.34 -9.28 -4.87
CA ILE A 82 1.35 -8.23 -3.85
C ILE A 82 2.64 -7.41 -3.92
N SER A 83 3.80 -8.05 -4.06
CA SER A 83 5.07 -7.34 -4.16
C SER A 83 5.19 -6.49 -5.44
N SER A 84 4.70 -7.00 -6.58
CA SER A 84 4.66 -6.23 -7.83
C SER A 84 3.72 -5.02 -7.73
N MET A 85 2.56 -5.19 -7.13
CA MET A 85 1.60 -4.13 -6.86
C MET A 85 2.18 -3.07 -5.91
N ALA A 86 2.80 -3.49 -4.80
CA ALA A 86 3.44 -2.59 -3.86
C ALA A 86 4.57 -1.78 -4.53
N HIS A 87 5.36 -2.42 -5.41
CA HIS A 87 6.39 -1.74 -6.19
C HIS A 87 5.79 -0.66 -7.10
N ALA A 88 4.74 -0.97 -7.86
CA ALA A 88 4.07 -0.02 -8.73
C ALA A 88 3.50 1.18 -7.95
N LEU A 89 2.81 0.91 -6.84
CA LEU A 89 2.28 1.96 -5.95
C LEU A 89 3.38 2.85 -5.37
N GLN A 90 4.54 2.28 -5.03
CA GLN A 90 5.67 3.05 -4.53
C GLN A 90 6.26 3.96 -5.61
N GLN A 91 6.35 3.51 -6.87
CA GLN A 91 6.81 4.33 -7.99
C GLN A 91 5.88 5.53 -8.21
N GLU A 92 4.57 5.31 -8.24
CA GLU A 92 3.58 6.38 -8.41
C GLU A 92 3.59 7.36 -7.22
N ALA A 93 3.65 6.86 -5.99
CA ALA A 93 3.77 7.72 -4.81
C ALA A 93 5.03 8.59 -4.86
N PHE A 94 6.17 8.01 -5.29
CA PHE A 94 7.42 8.73 -5.44
C PHE A 94 7.35 9.80 -6.55
N ALA A 95 6.73 9.51 -7.68
CA ALA A 95 6.51 10.46 -8.77
C ALA A 95 5.68 11.68 -8.30
N ASP A 96 4.73 11.47 -7.37
CA ASP A 96 3.94 12.53 -6.71
C ASP A 96 4.68 13.21 -5.52
N GLY A 97 5.95 12.89 -5.32
CA GLY A 97 6.76 13.45 -4.22
C GLY A 97 6.32 12.99 -2.82
N ARG A 98 5.74 11.80 -2.72
CA ARG A 98 5.27 11.17 -1.49
C ARG A 98 6.08 9.92 -1.17
N VAL A 99 5.99 9.49 0.07
CA VAL A 99 6.59 8.23 0.55
C VAL A 99 5.48 7.22 0.80
N LEU A 100 5.68 5.97 0.39
CA LEU A 100 4.80 4.86 0.74
C LEU A 100 5.42 4.09 1.92
N LEU A 101 4.69 3.99 3.04
CA LEU A 101 5.04 3.15 4.18
C LEU A 101 4.32 1.82 4.06
N LEU A 102 5.09 0.75 3.85
CA LEU A 102 4.57 -0.61 3.73
C LEU A 102 4.46 -1.26 5.12
N GLY A 103 3.29 -1.85 5.39
CA GLY A 103 3.01 -2.76 6.49
C GLY A 103 2.68 -4.15 5.94
N ASP A 104 3.53 -5.12 6.24
CA ASP A 104 3.33 -6.53 5.89
C ASP A 104 2.75 -7.29 7.08
N ALA A 105 1.51 -7.75 6.95
CA ALA A 105 0.81 -8.47 8.01
C ALA A 105 1.31 -9.91 8.19
N GLY A 106 1.91 -10.52 7.15
CA GLY A 106 2.37 -11.90 7.18
C GLY A 106 1.22 -12.88 7.43
N ASP A 107 0.05 -12.61 6.84
CA ASP A 107 -1.20 -13.35 6.98
C ASP A 107 -1.72 -13.44 8.43
N ASP A 108 -1.30 -12.53 9.31
CA ASP A 108 -1.70 -12.45 10.72
C ASP A 108 -2.62 -11.25 10.96
N ARG A 109 -3.87 -11.54 11.34
CA ARG A 109 -4.90 -10.54 11.59
C ARG A 109 -4.59 -9.61 12.78
N VAL A 110 -3.89 -10.10 13.80
CA VAL A 110 -3.52 -9.26 14.96
C VAL A 110 -2.45 -8.25 14.51
N ARG A 111 -1.45 -8.72 13.78
CA ARG A 111 -0.40 -7.87 13.22
C ARG A 111 -0.97 -6.86 12.23
N GLU A 112 -1.92 -7.27 11.38
CA GLU A 112 -2.64 -6.39 10.47
C GLU A 112 -3.26 -5.20 11.22
N ARG A 113 -4.01 -5.47 12.29
CA ARG A 113 -4.61 -4.42 13.14
C ARG A 113 -3.58 -3.46 13.71
N GLU A 114 -2.48 -4.00 14.23
CA GLU A 114 -1.40 -3.18 14.79
C GLU A 114 -0.75 -2.29 13.74
N LEU A 115 -0.54 -2.81 12.53
CA LEU A 115 0.02 -2.05 11.40
C LEU A 115 -0.92 -0.92 10.98
N VAL A 116 -2.21 -1.20 10.81
CA VAL A 116 -3.21 -0.16 10.51
C VAL A 116 -3.16 0.92 11.59
N ASN A 117 -3.28 0.55 12.87
CA ASN A 117 -3.25 1.49 13.98
C ASN A 117 -1.96 2.33 14.01
N ASN A 118 -0.80 1.71 13.79
CA ASN A 118 0.48 2.41 13.74
C ASN A 118 0.58 3.43 12.59
N LEU A 119 0.01 3.12 11.42
CA LEU A 119 -0.03 4.05 10.28
C LEU A 119 -0.96 5.23 10.55
N LEU A 120 -2.13 4.98 11.17
CA LEU A 120 -3.06 6.03 11.60
C LEU A 120 -2.41 6.97 12.63
N HIS A 121 -1.72 6.45 13.63
CA HIS A 121 -0.97 7.25 14.60
C HIS A 121 0.17 8.07 13.97
N ARG A 122 0.73 7.62 12.85
CA ARG A 122 1.73 8.38 12.06
C ARG A 122 1.10 9.45 11.18
N GLN A 123 -0.23 9.54 11.20
CA GLN A 123 -1.01 10.52 10.42
C GLN A 123 -0.66 10.46 8.93
N VAL A 124 -0.66 9.24 8.35
CA VAL A 124 -0.52 9.10 6.90
C VAL A 124 -1.64 9.86 6.19
N ASP A 125 -1.35 10.47 5.05
CA ASP A 125 -2.31 11.30 4.29
C ASP A 125 -3.41 10.45 3.64
N GLY A 126 -3.22 9.14 3.55
CA GLY A 126 -4.18 8.16 3.08
C GLY A 126 -3.65 6.75 3.27
N LEU A 127 -4.57 5.80 3.32
CA LEU A 127 -4.28 4.38 3.48
C LEU A 127 -4.76 3.60 2.26
N ILE A 128 -3.88 2.79 1.69
CA ILE A 128 -4.17 1.78 0.69
C ILE A 128 -4.11 0.44 1.42
N TYR A 129 -5.14 -0.39 1.28
CA TYR A 129 -5.28 -1.54 2.15
C TYR A 129 -5.83 -2.76 1.43
N THR A 130 -5.14 -3.90 1.58
CA THR A 130 -5.60 -5.24 1.23
C THR A 130 -5.64 -6.05 2.53
N SER A 131 -6.81 -6.58 2.88
CA SER A 131 -6.98 -7.29 4.17
C SER A 131 -6.50 -8.74 4.10
N VAL A 132 -6.10 -9.24 5.27
CA VAL A 132 -5.77 -10.66 5.49
C VAL A 132 -7.01 -11.55 5.37
N ASP A 133 -8.17 -11.03 5.75
CA ASP A 133 -9.43 -11.74 5.68
C ASP A 133 -10.59 -10.87 5.19
N ARG A 134 -11.80 -11.47 5.16
CA ARG A 134 -13.03 -10.81 4.70
C ARG A 134 -13.60 -9.74 5.65
N HIS A 135 -12.98 -9.52 6.82
CA HIS A 135 -13.42 -8.54 7.83
C HIS A 135 -12.33 -7.48 8.07
N PRO A 136 -12.10 -6.56 7.10
CA PRO A 136 -11.08 -5.53 7.21
C PRO A 136 -11.40 -4.52 8.34
N TRP A 137 -10.36 -3.84 8.84
CA TRP A 137 -10.46 -2.86 9.93
C TRP A 137 -10.99 -1.49 9.47
N ILE A 138 -12.04 -1.48 8.61
CA ILE A 138 -12.56 -0.27 7.95
C ILE A 138 -13.09 0.74 8.98
N GLU A 139 -13.89 0.29 9.95
CA GLU A 139 -14.48 1.19 10.95
C GLU A 139 -13.41 1.95 11.75
N MET A 140 -12.33 1.29 12.11
CA MET A 140 -11.20 1.93 12.80
C MET A 140 -10.53 3.00 11.93
N ILE A 141 -10.38 2.74 10.64
CA ILE A 141 -9.78 3.68 9.69
C ILE A 141 -10.71 4.86 9.45
N GLN A 142 -12.01 4.60 9.24
CA GLN A 142 -13.03 5.65 9.06
C GLN A 142 -13.15 6.55 10.29
N ALA A 143 -13.12 5.98 11.49
CA ALA A 143 -13.14 6.74 12.75
C ALA A 143 -11.95 7.69 12.90
N SER A 144 -10.81 7.40 12.27
CA SER A 144 -9.63 8.28 12.26
C SER A 144 -9.74 9.46 11.28
N GLY A 145 -10.70 9.42 10.36
CA GLY A 145 -10.82 10.38 9.27
C GLY A 145 -9.76 10.23 8.16
N THR A 146 -8.95 9.18 8.20
CA THR A 146 -7.93 8.94 7.17
C THR A 146 -8.57 8.42 5.88
N PRO A 147 -8.32 9.04 4.72
CA PRO A 147 -8.79 8.55 3.43
C PRO A 147 -8.36 7.10 3.18
N LEU A 148 -9.28 6.25 2.74
CA LEU A 148 -9.06 4.82 2.54
C LEU A 148 -9.42 4.42 1.11
N VAL A 149 -8.54 3.63 0.49
CA VAL A 149 -8.82 2.86 -0.72
C VAL A 149 -8.49 1.39 -0.44
N MET A 150 -9.49 0.53 -0.59
CA MET A 150 -9.28 -0.91 -0.55
C MET A 150 -8.79 -1.40 -1.90
N LEU A 151 -7.79 -2.29 -1.88
CA LEU A 151 -7.40 -3.07 -3.05
C LEU A 151 -7.88 -4.49 -2.82
N ASP A 152 -8.60 -5.03 -3.75
CA ASP A 152 -9.27 -6.32 -3.69
C ASP A 152 -10.78 -6.17 -3.43
N ARG A 153 -11.49 -7.28 -3.53
CA ARG A 153 -12.93 -7.33 -3.32
C ARG A 153 -13.29 -7.14 -1.85
N VAL A 154 -14.12 -6.17 -1.61
CA VAL A 154 -14.75 -5.96 -0.29
C VAL A 154 -16.21 -6.36 -0.35
N ALA A 155 -16.77 -6.74 0.78
CA ALA A 155 -18.19 -7.06 0.90
C ALA A 155 -19.03 -5.82 0.50
N PRO A 156 -20.12 -5.98 -0.28
CA PRO A 156 -20.90 -4.86 -0.83
C PRO A 156 -21.50 -3.92 0.23
N GLU A 157 -21.74 -4.44 1.42
CA GLU A 157 -22.23 -3.68 2.59
C GLU A 157 -21.22 -2.69 3.16
N LEU A 158 -19.93 -2.87 2.85
CA LEU A 158 -18.86 -1.98 3.29
C LEU A 158 -18.76 -0.79 2.33
N GLN A 159 -19.30 0.36 2.74
CA GLN A 159 -19.26 1.59 1.95
C GLN A 159 -17.87 2.23 1.97
N VAL A 160 -17.00 1.74 1.11
CA VAL A 160 -15.59 2.17 0.99
C VAL A 160 -15.17 2.19 -0.47
N SER A 161 -14.29 3.12 -0.84
CA SER A 161 -13.68 3.12 -2.16
C SER A 161 -12.83 1.87 -2.34
N ALA A 162 -13.11 1.08 -3.39
CA ALA A 162 -12.36 -0.14 -3.68
C ALA A 162 -11.96 -0.20 -5.15
N ILE A 163 -10.77 -0.74 -5.40
CA ILE A 163 -10.28 -1.10 -6.74
C ILE A 163 -10.15 -2.62 -6.75
N GLN A 164 -10.86 -3.26 -7.67
CA GLN A 164 -10.90 -4.72 -7.73
C GLN A 164 -10.83 -5.22 -9.17
N VAL A 165 -10.32 -6.43 -9.33
CA VAL A 165 -10.39 -7.18 -10.59
C VAL A 165 -11.71 -7.95 -10.61
N ASN A 166 -12.30 -8.10 -11.79
CA ASN A 166 -13.44 -9.00 -11.97
C ASN A 166 -12.91 -10.45 -12.02
N GLU A 167 -12.71 -11.04 -10.86
CA GLU A 167 -12.10 -12.36 -10.67
C GLU A 167 -12.94 -13.48 -11.32
N GLN A 168 -14.26 -13.38 -11.24
CA GLN A 168 -15.15 -14.33 -11.89
C GLN A 168 -14.95 -14.34 -13.40
N ARG A 169 -14.95 -13.16 -14.03
CA ARG A 169 -14.75 -13.04 -15.47
C ARG A 169 -13.35 -13.51 -15.89
N ALA A 170 -12.33 -13.17 -15.12
CA ALA A 170 -10.96 -13.57 -15.41
C ALA A 170 -10.80 -15.09 -15.37
N ALA A 171 -11.34 -15.76 -14.36
CA ALA A 171 -11.33 -17.21 -14.25
C ALA A 171 -12.16 -17.87 -15.35
N TRP A 172 -13.33 -17.31 -15.67
CA TRP A 172 -14.15 -17.75 -16.80
C TRP A 172 -13.37 -17.70 -18.12
N GLN A 173 -12.71 -16.58 -18.42
CA GLN A 173 -11.90 -16.42 -19.64
C GLN A 173 -10.74 -17.42 -19.70
N ALA A 174 -10.01 -17.63 -18.60
CA ALA A 174 -8.91 -18.59 -18.54
C ALA A 174 -9.37 -20.02 -18.76
N THR A 175 -10.48 -20.42 -18.13
CA THR A 175 -11.06 -21.75 -18.28
C THR A 175 -11.60 -21.98 -19.69
N ARG A 176 -12.31 -20.99 -20.24
CA ARG A 176 -12.81 -21.04 -21.60
C ARG A 176 -11.67 -21.18 -22.62
N HIS A 177 -10.57 -20.48 -22.43
CA HIS A 177 -9.39 -20.60 -23.28
C HIS A 177 -8.88 -22.06 -23.32
N LEU A 178 -8.81 -22.74 -22.17
CA LEU A 178 -8.43 -24.16 -22.13
C LEU A 178 -9.44 -25.05 -22.87
N ILE A 179 -10.74 -24.80 -22.69
CA ILE A 179 -11.80 -25.53 -23.38
C ILE A 179 -11.69 -25.36 -24.91
N GLU A 180 -11.44 -24.16 -25.39
CA GLU A 180 -11.25 -23.84 -26.81
C GLU A 180 -10.03 -24.56 -27.42
N HIS A 181 -9.01 -24.87 -26.58
CA HIS A 181 -7.85 -25.68 -26.96
C HIS A 181 -8.09 -27.20 -26.87
N GLY A 182 -9.32 -27.61 -26.57
CA GLY A 182 -9.73 -29.03 -26.56
C GLY A 182 -9.61 -29.72 -25.20
N TYR A 183 -9.17 -29.06 -24.15
CA TYR A 183 -9.14 -29.64 -22.81
C TYR A 183 -10.56 -29.83 -22.28
N ARG A 184 -10.79 -30.95 -21.58
CA ARG A 184 -12.09 -31.29 -21.00
C ARG A 184 -12.02 -31.55 -19.50
N GLU A 185 -10.87 -31.96 -19.01
CA GLU A 185 -10.55 -32.18 -17.62
C GLU A 185 -9.72 -31.02 -17.11
N ILE A 186 -10.38 -30.03 -16.48
CA ILE A 186 -9.77 -28.76 -16.08
C ILE A 186 -9.99 -28.56 -14.59
N ALA A 187 -8.90 -28.68 -13.83
CA ALA A 187 -8.89 -28.40 -12.40
C ALA A 187 -8.63 -26.90 -12.11
N ILE A 188 -8.95 -26.48 -10.90
CA ILE A 188 -8.60 -25.14 -10.41
C ILE A 188 -7.81 -25.26 -9.11
N ILE A 189 -6.60 -24.66 -9.07
CA ILE A 189 -5.85 -24.42 -7.84
C ILE A 189 -6.17 -23.01 -7.40
N CYS A 190 -6.69 -22.84 -6.20
CA CYS A 190 -7.18 -21.56 -5.70
C CYS A 190 -6.73 -21.28 -4.27
N GLY A 191 -6.96 -20.08 -3.79
CA GLY A 191 -6.69 -19.67 -2.41
C GLY A 191 -7.69 -20.28 -1.41
N PRO A 192 -7.63 -19.83 -0.14
CA PRO A 192 -8.57 -20.26 0.90
C PRO A 192 -10.02 -20.02 0.49
N LEU A 193 -10.89 -21.02 0.74
CA LEU A 193 -12.28 -21.03 0.22
C LEU A 193 -13.17 -19.93 0.81
N GLU A 194 -12.81 -19.41 1.97
CA GLU A 194 -13.51 -18.31 2.64
C GLU A 194 -13.28 -16.94 1.99
N MET A 195 -12.24 -16.80 1.16
CA MET A 195 -11.92 -15.54 0.50
C MET A 195 -12.85 -15.25 -0.68
N LEU A 196 -13.35 -14.00 -0.75
CA LEU A 196 -14.31 -13.60 -1.79
C LEU A 196 -13.76 -13.75 -3.21
N ASN A 197 -12.50 -13.38 -3.41
CA ASN A 197 -11.83 -13.53 -4.71
C ASN A 197 -11.66 -15.00 -5.11
N THR A 198 -11.41 -15.90 -4.14
CA THR A 198 -11.39 -17.35 -4.38
C THR A 198 -12.75 -17.85 -4.84
N GLN A 199 -13.81 -17.46 -4.15
CA GLN A 199 -15.17 -17.84 -4.50
C GLN A 199 -15.58 -17.36 -5.90
N ASP A 200 -15.17 -16.13 -6.26
CA ASP A 200 -15.41 -15.60 -7.60
C ASP A 200 -14.65 -16.38 -8.68
N ARG A 201 -13.38 -16.73 -8.46
CA ARG A 201 -12.60 -17.55 -9.39
C ARG A 201 -13.23 -18.93 -9.59
N ILE A 202 -13.66 -19.59 -8.51
CA ILE A 202 -14.36 -20.88 -8.60
C ILE A 202 -15.67 -20.72 -9.38
N SER A 203 -16.41 -19.63 -9.15
CA SER A 203 -17.67 -19.36 -9.86
C SER A 203 -17.43 -19.18 -11.35
N GLY A 204 -16.38 -18.44 -11.74
CA GLY A 204 -16.01 -18.26 -13.15
C GLY A 204 -15.56 -19.55 -13.83
N TRP A 205 -14.74 -20.36 -13.14
CA TRP A 205 -14.33 -21.69 -13.60
C TRP A 205 -15.55 -22.60 -13.81
N ARG A 206 -16.46 -22.68 -12.85
CA ARG A 206 -17.67 -23.48 -12.94
C ARG A 206 -18.54 -23.04 -14.10
N GLN A 207 -18.81 -21.75 -14.22
CA GLN A 207 -19.63 -21.17 -15.29
C GLN A 207 -19.08 -21.54 -16.68
N ALA A 208 -17.77 -21.44 -16.90
CA ALA A 208 -17.17 -21.75 -18.19
C ALA A 208 -17.30 -23.23 -18.56
N LEU A 209 -17.18 -24.14 -17.59
CA LEU A 209 -17.41 -25.57 -17.81
C LEU A 209 -18.87 -25.87 -18.15
N GLU A 210 -19.82 -25.34 -17.37
CA GLU A 210 -21.26 -25.53 -17.58
C GLU A 210 -21.71 -25.03 -18.96
N GLU A 211 -21.26 -23.83 -19.37
CA GLU A 211 -21.55 -23.26 -20.70
C GLU A 211 -21.01 -24.13 -21.85
N ALA A 212 -19.96 -24.89 -21.60
CA ALA A 212 -19.37 -25.83 -22.57
C ALA A 212 -20.00 -27.26 -22.50
N GLY A 213 -21.00 -27.47 -21.67
CA GLY A 213 -21.63 -28.80 -21.48
C GLY A 213 -20.74 -29.77 -20.69
N LEU A 214 -19.75 -29.27 -19.93
CA LEU A 214 -18.89 -30.04 -19.05
C LEU A 214 -19.42 -29.97 -17.63
N THR A 215 -19.27 -31.06 -16.87
CA THR A 215 -19.70 -31.10 -15.45
C THR A 215 -18.55 -30.63 -14.57
N PRO A 216 -18.70 -29.53 -13.80
CA PRO A 216 -17.70 -29.14 -12.83
C PRO A 216 -17.67 -30.09 -11.64
N ASP A 217 -16.60 -30.88 -11.51
CA ASP A 217 -16.44 -31.81 -10.38
C ASP A 217 -15.79 -31.05 -9.19
N PRO A 218 -16.44 -31.02 -8.02
CA PRO A 218 -15.87 -30.45 -6.80
C PRO A 218 -14.51 -31.04 -6.40
N ALA A 219 -14.21 -32.29 -6.79
CA ALA A 219 -12.92 -32.94 -6.54
C ALA A 219 -11.77 -32.28 -7.29
N TRP A 220 -12.04 -31.46 -8.31
CA TRP A 220 -11.05 -30.72 -9.08
C TRP A 220 -10.81 -29.29 -8.54
N ILE A 221 -11.34 -28.97 -7.39
CA ILE A 221 -11.08 -27.71 -6.68
C ILE A 221 -10.01 -27.96 -5.61
N PHE A 222 -8.80 -27.50 -5.84
CA PHE A 222 -7.67 -27.64 -4.93
C PHE A 222 -7.42 -26.32 -4.19
N ALA A 223 -8.01 -26.20 -2.99
CA ALA A 223 -7.80 -25.05 -2.14
C ALA A 223 -6.44 -25.14 -1.42
N THR A 224 -5.73 -24.02 -1.36
CA THR A 224 -4.44 -23.90 -0.68
C THR A 224 -4.26 -22.47 -0.17
N ASP A 225 -3.15 -22.17 0.49
CA ASP A 225 -2.75 -20.77 0.76
C ASP A 225 -2.21 -20.10 -0.51
N TYR A 226 -2.05 -18.76 -0.46
CA TYR A 226 -1.51 -18.00 -1.59
C TYR A 226 0.03 -18.03 -1.63
N THR A 227 0.61 -19.23 -1.41
CA THR A 227 2.06 -19.42 -1.46
C THR A 227 2.49 -20.24 -2.67
N ARG A 228 3.75 -20.07 -3.06
CA ARG A 228 4.35 -20.89 -4.12
C ARG A 228 4.38 -22.36 -3.74
N GLN A 229 4.66 -22.68 -2.46
CA GLN A 229 4.71 -24.04 -1.97
C GLN A 229 3.32 -24.69 -1.97
N GLY A 230 2.31 -23.96 -1.49
CA GLY A 230 0.93 -24.46 -1.52
C GLY A 230 0.43 -24.79 -2.92
N GLY A 231 0.74 -23.91 -3.91
CA GLY A 231 0.41 -24.19 -5.31
C GLY A 231 1.16 -25.40 -5.87
N TYR A 232 2.44 -25.58 -5.52
CA TYR A 232 3.21 -26.75 -5.91
C TYR A 232 2.62 -28.04 -5.34
N ASP A 233 2.34 -28.07 -4.05
CA ASP A 233 1.79 -29.25 -3.35
C ASP A 233 0.40 -29.61 -3.88
N ALA A 234 -0.44 -28.61 -4.20
CA ALA A 234 -1.73 -28.83 -4.82
C ALA A 234 -1.61 -29.42 -6.24
N ALA A 235 -0.62 -28.99 -7.01
CA ALA A 235 -0.39 -29.52 -8.38
C ALA A 235 0.15 -30.95 -8.41
N GLN A 236 0.62 -31.50 -7.28
CA GLN A 236 1.10 -32.89 -7.17
C GLN A 236 -0.04 -33.87 -6.84
N ARG A 237 -1.22 -33.40 -6.52
CA ARG A 237 -2.44 -34.21 -6.18
C ARG A 237 -3.24 -34.52 -7.43
#